data_f7909d776888bfdedd4279d4dc1bed97
#
_entry.id   f7909d776888bfdedd4279d4dc1bed97
#
_cell.length_a   1.000
_cell.length_b   1.000
_cell.length_c   1.000
_cell.angle_alpha   90.00
_cell.angle_beta   90.00
_cell.angle_gamma   90.00
#
_symmetry.space_group_name_H-M   'P 1'
#
loop_
_entity.id
_entity.type
_entity.pdbx_description
1 polymer ?
#
loop_
_entity_poly.entity_id
_entity_poly.type
_entity_poly.pdbx_seq_one_letter_code
_entity_poly.pdbx_strand_id
1 'polypeptide(L)'
;TSAGHQPMLSVSKNFVMIFNGEIYNHIKLRKDLDLIRNRNWSGHSDTETLLASIEQWGIDQALKKTVGMFAIALWDKQEGVLYLACDRMGEKPIYYGLVNNQFVFAS
;
A
#
# COMPACT_ATOMS: atom_id res chain seq x y z
N THR A 1 -0.64 18.42 -2.72
CA THR A 1 -2.06 18.33 -3.05
C THR A 1 -2.80 17.46 -2.04
N SER A 2 -4.11 17.64 -1.94
CA SER A 2 -4.90 16.87 -0.99
C SER A 2 -4.88 15.37 -1.31
N ALA A 3 -4.79 15.00 -2.58
CA ALA A 3 -4.75 13.61 -2.99
C ALA A 3 -3.45 12.91 -2.59
N GLY A 4 -2.38 13.68 -2.38
CA GLY A 4 -1.09 13.14 -1.93
C GLY A 4 -0.79 13.39 -0.47
N HIS A 5 -1.77 13.84 0.29
CA HIS A 5 -1.58 14.18 1.70
C HIS A 5 -1.23 12.96 2.53
N GLN A 6 -0.26 13.12 3.42
CA GLN A 6 0.21 12.04 4.28
C GLN A 6 -0.07 12.36 5.74
N PRO A 7 -0.40 11.38 6.58
CA PRO A 7 -0.68 10.00 6.19
C PRO A 7 -2.00 9.90 5.44
N MET A 8 -2.12 8.89 4.57
CA MET A 8 -3.33 8.70 3.79
C MET A 8 -4.18 7.58 4.37
N LEU A 9 -5.49 7.81 4.40
CA LEU A 9 -6.46 6.86 4.91
C LEU A 9 -7.10 6.13 3.73
N SER A 10 -7.24 4.81 3.85
CA SER A 10 -7.92 4.04 2.81
C SER A 10 -9.42 4.32 2.77
N VAL A 11 -10.08 3.91 1.69
CA VAL A 11 -11.52 4.12 1.52
C VAL A 11 -12.32 3.48 2.64
N SER A 12 -11.94 2.28 3.06
CA SER A 12 -12.60 1.60 4.17
C SER A 12 -12.29 2.24 5.52
N LYS A 13 -11.29 3.13 5.57
CA LYS A 13 -10.77 3.77 6.78
C LYS A 13 -10.06 2.80 7.72
N ASN A 14 -9.84 1.58 7.29
CA ASN A 14 -9.12 0.59 8.11
C ASN A 14 -7.60 0.78 8.04
N PHE A 15 -7.08 1.18 6.91
CA PHE A 15 -5.63 1.32 6.71
C PHE A 15 -5.22 2.79 6.72
N VAL A 16 -4.13 3.06 7.42
CA VAL A 16 -3.48 4.38 7.41
C VAL A 16 -2.07 4.18 6.91
N MET A 17 -1.65 4.90 5.90
CA MET A 17 -0.36 4.68 5.26
C MET A 17 0.45 5.96 5.12
N ILE A 18 1.75 5.84 5.40
CA ILE A 18 2.76 6.81 5.02
C ILE A 18 3.59 6.16 3.92
N PHE A 19 3.77 6.89 2.82
CA PHE A 19 4.45 6.37 1.64
C PHE A 19 5.52 7.35 1.18
N ASN A 20 6.68 6.82 0.84
CA ASN A 20 7.74 7.60 0.24
C ASN A 20 8.32 6.80 -0.91
N GLY A 21 8.37 7.40 -2.09
CA GLY A 21 8.93 6.73 -3.26
C GLY A 21 8.04 6.85 -4.48
N GLU A 22 8.15 5.85 -5.36
CA GLU A 22 7.46 5.87 -6.64
C GLU A 22 7.09 4.46 -7.04
N ILE A 23 5.86 4.29 -7.56
CA ILE A 23 5.36 3.02 -8.09
C ILE A 23 5.23 3.18 -9.60
N TYR A 24 6.07 2.47 -10.35
CA TYR A 24 6.18 2.66 -11.79
C TYR A 24 4.98 2.10 -12.55
N ASN A 25 4.35 1.05 -12.02
CA ASN A 25 3.21 0.42 -12.68
C ASN A 25 1.86 0.79 -12.07
N HIS A 26 1.76 1.97 -11.44
CA HIS A 26 0.53 2.32 -10.74
C HIS A 26 -0.68 2.49 -11.66
N ILE A 27 -0.46 2.93 -12.90
CA ILE A 27 -1.56 3.06 -13.87
C ILE A 27 -2.12 1.68 -14.22
N LYS A 28 -1.24 0.70 -14.43
CA LYS A 28 -1.68 -0.67 -14.70
C LYS A 28 -2.45 -1.25 -13.52
N LEU A 29 -1.98 -0.98 -12.30
CA LEU A 29 -2.66 -1.45 -11.10
C LEU A 29 -4.07 -0.84 -10.99
N ARG A 30 -4.22 0.44 -11.34
CA ARG A 30 -5.53 1.09 -11.37
C ARG A 30 -6.47 0.43 -12.37
N LYS A 31 -5.96 0.09 -13.55
CA LYS A 31 -6.76 -0.60 -14.56
C LYS A 31 -7.24 -1.95 -14.05
N ASP A 32 -6.34 -2.71 -13.43
CA ASP A 32 -6.68 -4.01 -12.86
C ASP A 32 -7.74 -3.87 -11.77
N LEU A 33 -7.59 -2.88 -10.90
CA LEU A 33 -8.54 -2.61 -9.83
C LEU A 33 -9.91 -2.21 -10.37
N ASP A 34 -9.93 -1.37 -11.41
CA ASP A 34 -11.18 -0.91 -12.02
C ASP A 34 -11.92 -2.03 -12.75
N LEU A 35 -11.21 -3.06 -13.22
CA LEU A 35 -11.84 -4.24 -13.79
C LEU A 35 -12.63 -5.03 -12.75
N ILE A 36 -12.18 -5.00 -11.49
CA ILE A 36 -12.88 -5.67 -10.40
C ILE A 36 -14.07 -4.85 -9.95
N ARG A 37 -13.88 -3.54 -9.82
CA ARG A 37 -14.90 -2.62 -9.35
C ARG A 37 -14.52 -1.20 -9.73
N ASN A 38 -15.47 -0.45 -10.30
CA ASN A 38 -15.24 0.97 -10.60
C ASN A 38 -14.96 1.73 -9.33
N ARG A 39 -13.92 2.56 -9.37
CA ARG A 39 -13.51 3.36 -8.22
C ARG A 39 -13.44 4.83 -8.61
N ASN A 40 -13.79 5.68 -7.66
CA ASN A 40 -13.64 7.13 -7.80
C ASN A 40 -12.27 7.52 -7.26
N TRP A 41 -11.29 7.60 -8.15
CA TRP A 41 -9.95 8.02 -7.76
C TRP A 41 -9.96 9.52 -7.46
N SER A 42 -9.40 9.89 -6.30
CA SER A 42 -9.33 11.30 -5.89
C SER A 42 -8.26 12.06 -6.64
N GLY A 43 -7.25 11.34 -7.15
CA GLY A 43 -6.14 11.96 -7.88
C GLY A 43 -5.30 10.92 -8.58
N HIS A 44 -4.06 11.28 -8.87
CA HIS A 44 -3.14 10.40 -9.62
C HIS A 44 -1.99 9.91 -8.72
N SER A 45 -2.16 9.94 -7.43
CA SER A 45 -1.12 9.58 -6.47
C SER A 45 -0.87 8.08 -6.45
N ASP A 46 0.41 7.70 -6.42
CA ASP A 46 0.85 6.31 -6.22
C ASP A 46 0.31 5.77 -4.90
N THR A 47 0.26 6.63 -3.90
CA THR A 47 -0.20 6.27 -2.56
C THR A 47 -1.64 5.78 -2.58
N GLU A 48 -2.50 6.49 -3.28
CA GLU A 48 -3.91 6.11 -3.40
C GLU A 48 -4.05 4.76 -4.10
N THR A 49 -3.27 4.54 -5.15
CA THR A 49 -3.29 3.29 -5.89
C THR A 49 -2.83 2.13 -5.01
N LEU A 50 -1.76 2.32 -4.25
CA LEU A 50 -1.25 1.27 -3.38
C LEU A 50 -2.23 0.93 -2.26
N LEU A 51 -2.85 1.94 -1.65
CA LEU A 51 -3.87 1.71 -0.62
C LEU A 51 -5.05 0.91 -1.17
N ALA A 52 -5.53 1.26 -2.36
CA ALA A 52 -6.62 0.51 -2.99
C ALA A 52 -6.20 -0.93 -3.28
N SER A 53 -4.95 -1.13 -3.70
CA SER A 53 -4.42 -2.47 -3.94
C SER A 53 -4.38 -3.30 -2.66
N ILE A 54 -3.95 -2.69 -1.57
CA ILE A 54 -3.89 -3.36 -0.26
C ILE A 54 -5.30 -3.74 0.21
N GLU A 55 -6.27 -2.86 0.03
CA GLU A 55 -7.65 -3.16 0.39
C GLU A 55 -8.21 -4.31 -0.43
N GLN A 56 -7.87 -4.38 -1.71
CA GLN A 56 -8.41 -5.39 -2.61
C GLN A 56 -7.73 -6.74 -2.43
N TRP A 57 -6.40 -6.75 -2.33
CA TRP A 57 -5.61 -7.99 -2.41
C TRP A 57 -4.87 -8.34 -1.13
N GLY A 58 -4.88 -7.47 -0.13
CA GLY A 58 -4.05 -7.62 1.07
C GLY A 58 -2.64 -7.11 0.82
N ILE A 59 -1.90 -6.87 1.91
CA ILE A 59 -0.58 -6.24 1.81
C ILE A 59 0.42 -7.11 1.05
N ASP A 60 0.43 -8.42 1.30
CA ASP A 60 1.40 -9.32 0.66
C ASP A 60 1.22 -9.34 -0.85
N GLN A 61 0.00 -9.59 -1.31
CA GLN A 61 -0.27 -9.67 -2.75
C GLN A 61 -0.13 -8.30 -3.43
N ALA A 62 -0.56 -7.24 -2.76
CA ALA A 62 -0.42 -5.88 -3.29
C ALA A 62 1.05 -5.54 -3.53
N LEU A 63 1.92 -5.83 -2.57
CA LEU A 63 3.34 -5.55 -2.70
C LEU A 63 3.99 -6.39 -3.79
N LYS A 64 3.56 -7.65 -3.94
CA LYS A 64 4.07 -8.52 -4.99
C LYS A 64 3.71 -8.03 -6.39
N LYS A 65 2.60 -7.33 -6.53
CA LYS A 65 2.15 -6.79 -7.82
C LYS A 65 2.80 -5.45 -8.15
N THR A 66 3.42 -4.80 -7.19
CA THR A 66 3.96 -3.45 -7.33
C THR A 66 5.38 -3.48 -7.88
N VAL A 67 5.68 -2.58 -8.79
CA VAL A 67 7.03 -2.38 -9.33
C VAL A 67 7.44 -0.94 -9.04
N GLY A 68 8.55 -0.76 -8.33
CA GLY A 68 9.00 0.58 -8.01
C GLY A 68 10.09 0.60 -6.95
N MET A 69 10.36 1.79 -6.46
CA MET A 69 11.26 2.03 -5.32
C MET A 69 10.47 2.80 -4.28
N PHE A 70 10.25 2.20 -3.13
CA PHE A 70 9.40 2.83 -2.13
C PHE A 70 9.67 2.29 -0.72
N ALA A 71 9.22 3.07 0.25
CA ALA A 71 9.14 2.66 1.64
C ALA A 71 7.77 3.04 2.16
N ILE A 72 7.15 2.16 2.94
CA ILE A 72 5.84 2.43 3.51
C ILE A 72 5.82 2.06 4.99
N ALA A 73 4.96 2.78 5.71
CA ALA A 73 4.49 2.40 7.04
C ALA A 73 2.97 2.29 6.93
N LEU A 74 2.43 1.13 7.22
CA LEU A 74 1.00 0.85 7.08
C LEU A 74 0.44 0.37 8.42
N TRP A 75 -0.56 1.07 8.92
CA TRP A 75 -1.28 0.67 10.12
C TRP A 75 -2.60 0.02 9.74
N ASP A 76 -2.79 -1.24 10.17
CA ASP A 76 -4.02 -1.98 10.01
C ASP A 76 -4.77 -1.90 11.33
N LYS A 77 -5.83 -1.09 11.35
CA LYS A 77 -6.59 -0.84 12.58
C LYS A 77 -7.31 -2.08 13.09
N GLN A 78 -7.87 -2.85 12.18
CA GLN A 78 -8.68 -4.02 12.54
C GLN A 78 -7.81 -5.09 13.20
N GLU A 79 -6.64 -5.34 12.63
CA GLU A 79 -5.74 -6.37 13.14
C GLU A 79 -4.79 -5.86 14.22
N GLY A 80 -4.66 -4.54 14.37
CA GLY A 80 -3.73 -3.96 15.31
C GLY A 80 -2.27 -4.22 14.93
N VAL A 81 -1.97 -4.16 13.64
CA VAL A 81 -0.64 -4.48 13.10
C VAL A 81 -0.08 -3.26 12.39
N LEU A 82 1.17 -2.97 12.68
CA LEU A 82 1.94 -1.97 11.93
C LEU A 82 2.93 -2.72 11.04
N TYR A 83 2.83 -2.46 9.75
CA TYR A 83 3.74 -3.02 8.74
C TYR A 83 4.71 -1.95 8.28
N LEU A 84 5.99 -2.33 8.19
CA LEU A 84 7.03 -1.50 7.60
C LEU A 84 7.58 -2.28 6.42
N ALA A 85 7.53 -1.69 5.24
CA ALA A 85 7.94 -2.39 4.03
C ALA A 85 8.75 -1.48 3.13
N CYS A 86 9.69 -2.06 2.41
CA CYS A 86 10.42 -1.34 1.38
C CYS A 86 10.70 -2.28 0.22
N ASP A 87 10.83 -1.69 -0.95
CA ASP A 87 11.14 -2.42 -2.17
C ASP A 87 12.00 -1.56 -3.07
N ARG A 88 12.81 -2.21 -3.88
CA ARG A 88 13.57 -1.60 -4.95
C ARG A 88 13.24 -2.33 -6.24
N MET A 89 13.36 -1.63 -7.35
CA MET A 89 13.06 -2.21 -8.64
C MET A 89 13.79 -3.55 -8.84
N GLY A 90 13.03 -4.60 -9.14
CA GLY A 90 13.58 -5.93 -9.38
C GLY A 90 13.87 -6.76 -8.15
N GLU A 91 13.63 -6.23 -6.96
CA GLU A 91 13.85 -6.96 -5.71
C GLU A 91 12.53 -7.39 -5.09
N LYS A 92 12.60 -8.46 -4.29
CA LYS A 92 11.44 -8.96 -3.56
C LYS A 92 11.15 -8.02 -2.38
N PRO A 93 9.88 -7.63 -2.16
CA PRO A 93 9.55 -6.81 -0.99
C PRO A 93 9.88 -7.51 0.31
N ILE A 94 10.36 -6.73 1.28
CA ILE A 94 10.63 -7.20 2.63
C ILE A 94 9.84 -6.31 3.57
N TYR A 95 9.08 -6.90 4.49
CA TYR A 95 8.34 -6.11 5.45
C TYR A 95 8.38 -6.73 6.83
N TYR A 96 8.13 -5.87 7.83
CA TYR A 96 8.05 -6.23 9.23
C TYR A 96 6.67 -5.85 9.76
N GLY A 97 6.12 -6.68 10.61
CA GLY A 97 4.87 -6.39 11.28
C GLY A 97 5.07 -6.29 12.78
N LEU A 98 4.32 -5.41 13.42
CA LEU A 98 4.30 -5.28 14.88
C LEU A 98 2.89 -5.54 15.37
N VAL A 99 2.71 -6.60 16.13
CA VAL A 99 1.42 -7.02 16.68
C VAL A 99 1.56 -7.12 18.19
N ASN A 100 0.76 -6.35 18.94
CA ASN A 100 0.76 -6.41 20.42
C ASN A 100 2.17 -6.33 21.00
N ASN A 101 2.99 -5.42 20.47
CA ASN A 101 4.39 -5.21 20.88
C ASN A 101 5.32 -6.38 20.51
N GLN A 102 4.87 -7.30 19.70
CA GLN A 102 5.72 -8.35 19.14
C GLN A 102 6.12 -8.00 17.73
N PHE A 103 7.37 -8.26 17.40
CA PHE A 103 7.93 -7.96 16.10
C PHE A 103 7.88 -9.19 15.21
N VAL A 104 7.28 -9.09 14.03
CA VAL A 104 7.15 -10.19 13.09
C VAL A 104 7.84 -9.79 11.79
N PHE A 105 8.71 -10.66 11.29
CA PHE A 105 9.44 -10.45 10.03
C PHE A 105 8.81 -11.30 8.94
N ALA A 106 8.65 -10.70 7.75
CA ALA A 106 8.16 -11.40 6.58
C ALA A 106 8.80 -10.85 5.31
N SER A 107 8.91 -11.67 4.30
CA SER A 107 9.48 -11.26 3.02
C SER A 107 8.69 -11.90 1.87
#